data_6bd94cfdd1aa429879b0a3a58f605e51
#
_entry.id   6bd94cfdd1aa429879b0a3a58f605e51
#
_cell.length_a   1.000
_cell.length_b   1.000
_cell.length_c   1.000
_cell.angle_alpha   90.00
_cell.angle_beta   90.00
_cell.angle_gamma   90.00
#
_symmetry.space_group_name_H-M   'P 1'
#
loop_
_entity.id
_entity.type
_entity.pdbx_description
1 polymer ?
#
loop_
_entity_poly.entity_id
_entity_poly.type
_entity_poly.pdbx_seq_one_letter_code
_entity_poly.pdbx_strand_id
1 'polypeptide(L)'
;MSPQDQLNRLRREMDELNHEMLDLLSRRGTLAVEIGKIKRLQGVERYDPVREREMLDFIAASNQGPFETSRLQHIFKEVFKASAELQGEDRDKTLLVSRKRQPEDTLVHMKDVTIGNGRPQLIAGPCAVESFEQVNAVAEKLALSGVKIMRGGAYKPRTSPYDFQGLGFEGLKLLKTAADRHDLRVITEIMTPGAVESALPYVDIIQVGARNMQNFDLLKEVGKTDKPVLLKRGLSATIE
;
A
#
# COMPACT_ATOMS: atom_id res chain seq x y z
N MET A 1 -44.87 12.93 -36.99
CA MET A 1 -43.56 12.39 -36.62
C MET A 1 -43.78 11.05 -35.94
N SER A 2 -43.18 10.00 -36.44
CA SER A 2 -43.34 8.69 -35.82
C SER A 2 -42.70 8.65 -34.44
N PRO A 3 -43.14 7.73 -33.52
CA PRO A 3 -42.48 7.54 -32.24
C PRO A 3 -40.98 7.26 -32.39
N GLN A 4 -40.57 6.59 -33.45
CA GLN A 4 -39.16 6.30 -33.75
C GLN A 4 -38.38 7.55 -34.15
N ASP A 5 -38.97 8.47 -34.92
CA ASP A 5 -38.33 9.74 -35.28
C ASP A 5 -38.15 10.63 -34.06
N GLN A 6 -39.14 10.61 -33.17
CA GLN A 6 -39.04 11.35 -31.90
C GLN A 6 -37.91 10.80 -30.99
N LEU A 7 -37.82 9.48 -30.88
CA LEU A 7 -36.76 8.84 -30.12
C LEU A 7 -35.39 9.15 -30.70
N ASN A 8 -35.23 9.11 -32.02
CA ASN A 8 -33.95 9.41 -32.67
C ASN A 8 -33.54 10.89 -32.50
N ARG A 9 -34.52 11.80 -32.46
CA ARG A 9 -34.27 13.21 -32.16
C ARG A 9 -33.77 13.37 -30.73
N LEU A 10 -34.45 12.80 -29.74
CA LEU A 10 -34.07 12.88 -28.35
C LEU A 10 -32.68 12.26 -28.06
N ARG A 11 -32.33 11.19 -28.76
CA ARG A 11 -31.00 10.60 -28.66
C ARG A 11 -29.93 11.55 -29.18
N ARG A 12 -30.14 12.24 -30.28
CA ARG A 12 -29.19 13.26 -30.80
C ARG A 12 -29.02 14.42 -29.81
N GLU A 13 -30.11 14.92 -29.27
CA GLU A 13 -30.07 15.95 -28.23
C GLU A 13 -29.26 15.48 -27.00
N MET A 14 -29.41 14.21 -26.60
CA MET A 14 -28.62 13.60 -25.51
C MET A 14 -27.14 13.51 -25.87
N ASP A 15 -26.79 13.17 -27.11
CA ASP A 15 -25.41 13.08 -27.57
C ASP A 15 -24.75 14.49 -27.59
N GLU A 16 -25.48 15.52 -27.99
CA GLU A 16 -25.02 16.91 -27.92
C GLU A 16 -24.73 17.34 -26.48
N LEU A 17 -25.64 17.04 -25.53
CA LEU A 17 -25.43 17.30 -24.09
C LEU A 17 -24.21 16.55 -23.53
N ASN A 18 -23.99 15.31 -23.98
CA ASN A 18 -22.80 14.54 -23.57
C ASN A 18 -21.50 15.21 -24.04
N HIS A 19 -21.48 15.78 -25.25
CA HIS A 19 -20.33 16.56 -25.74
C HIS A 19 -20.10 17.82 -24.91
N GLU A 20 -21.15 18.57 -24.61
CA GLU A 20 -21.05 19.76 -23.76
C GLU A 20 -20.54 19.40 -22.34
N MET A 21 -21.04 18.32 -21.74
CA MET A 21 -20.54 17.82 -20.46
C MET A 21 -19.06 17.48 -20.52
N LEU A 22 -18.59 16.82 -21.58
CA LEU A 22 -17.18 16.48 -21.78
C LEU A 22 -16.30 17.72 -21.84
N ASP A 23 -16.75 18.75 -22.60
CA ASP A 23 -16.04 20.03 -22.69
C ASP A 23 -15.97 20.76 -21.36
N LEU A 24 -17.07 20.79 -20.60
CA LEU A 24 -17.11 21.38 -19.26
C LEU A 24 -16.19 20.65 -18.29
N LEU A 25 -16.17 19.32 -18.30
CA LEU A 25 -15.26 18.51 -17.47
C LEU A 25 -13.79 18.74 -17.86
N SER A 26 -13.49 18.87 -19.14
CA SER A 26 -12.14 19.16 -19.64
C SER A 26 -11.65 20.54 -19.18
N ARG A 27 -12.49 21.57 -19.31
CA ARG A 27 -12.20 22.93 -18.82
C ARG A 27 -12.01 22.93 -17.30
N ARG A 28 -12.86 22.22 -16.56
CA ARG A 28 -12.73 22.04 -15.12
C ARG A 28 -11.40 21.36 -14.75
N GLY A 29 -11.00 20.33 -15.49
CA GLY A 29 -9.73 19.65 -15.32
C GLY A 29 -8.53 20.61 -15.48
N THR A 30 -8.55 21.45 -16.52
CA THR A 30 -7.52 22.47 -16.73
C THR A 30 -7.40 23.42 -15.54
N LEU A 31 -8.54 23.95 -15.05
CA LEU A 31 -8.56 24.82 -13.89
C LEU A 31 -8.05 24.11 -12.63
N ALA A 32 -8.38 22.82 -12.46
CA ALA A 32 -7.88 22.02 -11.33
C ALA A 32 -6.36 21.91 -11.34
N VAL A 33 -5.74 21.69 -12.50
CA VAL A 33 -4.27 21.66 -12.66
C VAL A 33 -3.65 23.00 -12.28
N GLU A 34 -4.23 24.13 -12.72
CA GLU A 34 -3.73 25.48 -12.39
C GLU A 34 -3.84 25.77 -10.89
N ILE A 35 -4.98 25.46 -10.27
CA ILE A 35 -5.18 25.59 -8.82
C ILE A 35 -4.14 24.76 -8.07
N GLY A 36 -3.88 23.52 -8.53
CA GLY A 36 -2.86 22.65 -7.93
C GLY A 36 -1.46 23.26 -7.98
N LYS A 37 -1.08 23.95 -9.07
CA LYS A 37 0.20 24.68 -9.17
C LYS A 37 0.28 25.81 -8.14
N ILE A 38 -0.77 26.61 -8.00
CA ILE A 38 -0.81 27.73 -7.06
C ILE A 38 -0.74 27.25 -5.62
N LYS A 39 -1.55 26.25 -5.26
CA LYS A 39 -1.55 25.66 -3.91
C LYS A 39 -0.16 25.14 -3.51
N ARG A 40 0.57 24.50 -4.43
CA ARG A 40 1.96 24.06 -4.20
C ARG A 40 2.91 25.21 -3.90
N LEU A 41 2.83 26.29 -4.67
CA LEU A 41 3.67 27.47 -4.44
C LEU A 41 3.40 28.14 -3.09
N GLN A 42 2.18 28.03 -2.59
CA GLN A 42 1.77 28.60 -1.29
C GLN A 42 1.92 27.64 -0.10
N GLY A 43 2.32 26.38 -0.33
CA GLY A 43 2.39 25.35 0.72
C GLY A 43 1.01 24.96 1.30
N VAL A 44 -0.09 25.21 0.57
CA VAL A 44 -1.46 24.94 1.00
C VAL A 44 -1.83 23.51 0.64
N GLU A 45 -2.54 22.82 1.56
CA GLU A 45 -3.03 21.47 1.32
C GLU A 45 -3.96 21.40 0.11
N ARG A 46 -3.83 20.30 -0.62
CA ARG A 46 -4.61 20.04 -1.83
C ARG A 46 -6.09 19.85 -1.54
N TYR A 47 -6.41 19.06 -0.50
CA TYR A 47 -7.76 18.77 -0.07
C TYR A 47 -8.28 19.89 0.85
N ASP A 48 -9.44 20.44 0.52
CA ASP A 48 -10.12 21.47 1.25
C ASP A 48 -11.55 21.00 1.58
N PRO A 49 -11.76 20.41 2.77
CA PRO A 49 -13.06 19.85 3.14
C PRO A 49 -14.14 20.92 3.35
N VAL A 50 -13.75 22.14 3.66
CA VAL A 50 -14.69 23.25 3.80
C VAL A 50 -15.25 23.63 2.44
N ARG A 51 -14.35 23.81 1.49
CA ARG A 51 -14.72 24.13 0.10
C ARG A 51 -15.53 23.04 -0.57
N GLU A 52 -15.22 21.77 -0.31
CA GLU A 52 -16.01 20.66 -0.82
C GLU A 52 -17.44 20.69 -0.30
N ARG A 53 -17.61 20.96 1.00
CA ARG A 53 -18.94 21.09 1.63
C ARG A 53 -19.73 22.24 1.04
N GLU A 54 -19.14 23.43 0.93
CA GLU A 54 -19.78 24.60 0.30
C GLU A 54 -20.30 24.28 -1.11
N MET A 55 -19.51 23.58 -1.92
CA MET A 55 -19.94 23.19 -3.27
C MET A 55 -21.08 22.17 -3.26
N LEU A 56 -21.07 21.20 -2.34
CA LEU A 56 -22.15 20.23 -2.21
C LEU A 56 -23.45 20.88 -1.72
N ASP A 57 -23.36 21.87 -0.83
CA ASP A 57 -24.51 22.65 -0.34
C ASP A 57 -25.07 23.53 -1.47
N PHE A 58 -24.20 24.15 -2.27
CA PHE A 58 -24.62 24.92 -3.46
C PHE A 58 -25.35 24.01 -4.47
N ILE A 59 -24.85 22.81 -4.74
CA ILE A 59 -25.50 21.84 -5.63
C ILE A 59 -26.90 21.46 -5.09
N ALA A 60 -27.00 21.24 -3.78
CA ALA A 60 -28.28 20.92 -3.15
C ALA A 60 -29.29 22.06 -3.28
N ALA A 61 -28.86 23.29 -3.07
CA ALA A 61 -29.72 24.47 -3.17
C ALA A 61 -30.11 24.83 -4.62
N SER A 62 -29.26 24.48 -5.58
CA SER A 62 -29.44 24.83 -7.00
C SER A 62 -30.16 23.75 -7.81
N ASN A 63 -30.37 22.58 -7.25
CA ASN A 63 -31.01 21.46 -7.98
C ASN A 63 -32.49 21.75 -8.24
N GLN A 64 -32.85 21.91 -9.52
CA GLN A 64 -34.22 22.08 -10.00
C GLN A 64 -34.63 20.99 -11.00
N GLY A 65 -33.74 20.02 -11.23
CA GLY A 65 -33.94 19.00 -12.23
C GLY A 65 -34.56 17.70 -11.68
N PRO A 66 -34.75 16.68 -12.55
CA PRO A 66 -35.40 15.44 -12.19
C PRO A 66 -34.53 14.49 -11.35
N PHE A 67 -33.22 14.79 -11.19
CA PHE A 67 -32.34 13.98 -10.35
C PHE A 67 -32.55 14.28 -8.88
N GLU A 68 -32.59 13.25 -8.06
CA GLU A 68 -32.50 13.42 -6.61
C GLU A 68 -31.20 14.12 -6.22
N THR A 69 -31.26 15.06 -5.28
CA THR A 69 -30.12 15.85 -4.82
C THR A 69 -28.96 14.97 -4.34
N SER A 70 -29.27 13.86 -3.65
CA SER A 70 -28.28 12.88 -3.21
C SER A 70 -27.49 12.26 -4.36
N ARG A 71 -28.15 12.00 -5.48
CA ARG A 71 -27.51 11.46 -6.70
C ARG A 71 -26.60 12.48 -7.35
N LEU A 72 -27.03 13.73 -7.45
CA LEU A 72 -26.17 14.81 -7.98
C LEU A 72 -24.95 15.02 -7.10
N GLN A 73 -25.13 15.07 -5.79
CA GLN A 73 -24.02 15.20 -4.87
C GLN A 73 -23.01 14.05 -5.01
N HIS A 74 -23.48 12.81 -5.24
CA HIS A 74 -22.58 11.67 -5.49
C HIS A 74 -21.78 11.84 -6.79
N ILE A 75 -22.43 12.22 -7.90
CA ILE A 75 -21.77 12.48 -9.18
C ILE A 75 -20.69 13.57 -9.01
N PHE A 76 -21.03 14.68 -8.34
CA PHE A 76 -20.08 15.76 -8.13
C PHE A 76 -18.93 15.40 -7.21
N LYS A 77 -19.13 14.52 -6.21
CA LYS A 77 -18.03 13.97 -5.40
C LYS A 77 -17.02 13.21 -6.27
N GLU A 78 -17.47 12.40 -7.22
CA GLU A 78 -16.56 11.73 -8.15
C GLU A 78 -15.82 12.72 -9.06
N VAL A 79 -16.50 13.77 -9.54
CA VAL A 79 -15.86 14.86 -10.29
C VAL A 79 -14.84 15.63 -9.43
N PHE A 80 -15.11 15.85 -8.15
CA PHE A 80 -14.17 16.50 -7.22
C PHE A 80 -12.95 15.63 -6.98
N LYS A 81 -13.15 14.33 -6.76
CA LYS A 81 -12.08 13.34 -6.60
C LYS A 81 -11.17 13.31 -7.83
N ALA A 82 -11.73 13.16 -9.02
CA ALA A 82 -10.96 13.19 -10.27
C ALA A 82 -10.20 14.52 -10.45
N SER A 83 -10.82 15.66 -10.12
CA SER A 83 -10.16 16.96 -10.19
C SER A 83 -9.04 17.12 -9.16
N ALA A 84 -9.18 16.53 -7.96
CA ALA A 84 -8.14 16.54 -6.94
C ALA A 84 -6.93 15.66 -7.34
N GLU A 85 -7.17 14.60 -8.08
CA GLU A 85 -6.10 13.75 -8.66
C GLU A 85 -5.27 14.56 -9.68
N LEU A 86 -5.91 15.37 -10.51
CA LEU A 86 -5.22 16.26 -11.48
C LEU A 86 -4.39 17.37 -10.81
N GLN A 87 -4.74 17.81 -9.60
CA GLN A 87 -3.99 18.83 -8.85
C GLN A 87 -2.64 18.31 -8.33
N GLY A 88 -2.46 16.99 -8.25
CA GLY A 88 -1.21 16.36 -7.81
C GLY A 88 -0.15 16.41 -8.91
N GLU A 89 1.13 16.58 -8.53
CA GLU A 89 2.17 15.92 -9.30
C GLU A 89 1.84 14.43 -9.31
N ASP A 90 2.20 13.78 -10.43
CA ASP A 90 2.10 12.32 -10.51
C ASP A 90 2.82 11.73 -9.28
N ARG A 91 2.06 11.50 -8.18
CA ARG A 91 2.61 10.97 -6.93
C ARG A 91 3.45 9.74 -7.21
N ASP A 92 3.04 9.00 -8.22
CA ASP A 92 3.75 7.81 -8.64
C ASP A 92 5.18 8.12 -9.09
N LYS A 93 5.46 9.30 -9.70
CA LYS A 93 6.82 9.69 -10.08
C LYS A 93 7.71 10.04 -8.90
N THR A 94 7.12 10.47 -7.77
CA THR A 94 7.88 10.84 -6.58
C THR A 94 8.13 9.65 -5.64
N LEU A 95 7.33 8.59 -5.76
CA LEU A 95 7.50 7.39 -4.95
C LEU A 95 8.74 6.60 -5.37
N LEU A 96 9.56 6.21 -4.39
CA LEU A 96 10.77 5.40 -4.62
C LEU A 96 10.47 4.07 -5.30
N VAL A 97 9.29 3.51 -5.05
CA VAL A 97 8.84 2.20 -5.57
C VAL A 97 8.06 2.29 -6.88
N SER A 98 7.88 3.50 -7.43
CA SER A 98 7.07 3.70 -8.62
C SER A 98 7.78 3.25 -9.89
N ARG A 99 7.11 2.43 -10.70
CA ARG A 99 7.58 2.03 -12.04
C ARG A 99 7.73 3.21 -13.01
N LYS A 100 7.03 4.33 -12.79
CA LYS A 100 7.21 5.55 -13.58
C LYS A 100 8.54 6.25 -13.27
N ARG A 101 9.08 6.06 -12.07
CA ARG A 101 10.38 6.56 -11.65
C ARG A 101 11.49 5.58 -12.01
N GLN A 102 11.26 4.30 -11.75
CA GLN A 102 12.19 3.21 -12.00
C GLN A 102 11.48 2.10 -12.78
N PRO A 103 11.54 2.12 -14.12
CA PRO A 103 10.87 1.12 -14.95
C PRO A 103 11.42 -0.31 -14.77
N GLU A 104 12.69 -0.41 -14.41
CA GLU A 104 13.40 -1.68 -14.25
C GLU A 104 13.06 -2.35 -12.90
N ASP A 105 13.29 -3.66 -12.83
CA ASP A 105 13.11 -4.41 -11.61
C ASP A 105 14.11 -4.00 -10.53
N THR A 106 13.61 -3.81 -9.31
CA THR A 106 14.47 -3.56 -8.15
C THR A 106 15.09 -4.87 -7.69
N LEU A 107 16.43 -4.91 -7.64
CA LEU A 107 17.17 -6.04 -7.11
C LEU A 107 17.49 -5.81 -5.64
N VAL A 108 17.11 -6.76 -4.78
CA VAL A 108 17.46 -6.77 -3.36
C VAL A 108 18.56 -7.78 -3.13
N HIS A 109 19.74 -7.29 -2.75
CA HIS A 109 20.93 -8.11 -2.52
C HIS A 109 21.15 -8.35 -1.02
N MET A 110 21.35 -9.61 -0.65
CA MET A 110 21.68 -10.04 0.71
C MET A 110 22.75 -11.13 0.63
N LYS A 111 24.01 -10.79 0.90
CA LYS A 111 25.14 -11.73 0.78
C LYS A 111 25.07 -12.53 -0.55
N ASP A 112 24.70 -13.81 -0.47
CA ASP A 112 24.59 -14.77 -1.56
C ASP A 112 23.17 -14.89 -2.17
N VAL A 113 22.21 -14.09 -1.70
CA VAL A 113 20.81 -14.13 -2.16
C VAL A 113 20.46 -12.83 -2.89
N THR A 114 19.84 -12.96 -4.05
CA THR A 114 19.28 -11.84 -4.80
C THR A 114 17.79 -12.09 -5.07
N ILE A 115 16.93 -11.16 -4.64
CA ILE A 115 15.49 -11.17 -4.94
C ILE A 115 15.22 -10.14 -6.04
N GLY A 116 14.34 -10.47 -6.99
CA GLY A 116 13.95 -9.60 -8.12
C GLY A 116 14.66 -9.91 -9.44
N ASN A 117 15.54 -10.92 -9.48
CA ASN A 117 16.33 -11.32 -10.67
C ASN A 117 15.58 -12.28 -11.63
N GLY A 118 14.25 -12.33 -11.55
CA GLY A 118 13.42 -13.23 -12.37
C GLY A 118 13.37 -14.68 -11.88
N ARG A 119 14.11 -15.03 -10.81
CA ARG A 119 14.07 -16.36 -10.21
C ARG A 119 13.30 -16.32 -8.90
N PRO A 120 12.31 -17.22 -8.67
CA PRO A 120 11.59 -17.26 -7.40
C PRO A 120 12.54 -17.68 -6.28
N GLN A 121 12.40 -17.00 -5.11
CA GLN A 121 13.12 -17.34 -3.89
C GLN A 121 12.17 -18.01 -2.91
N LEU A 122 12.52 -19.19 -2.43
CA LEU A 122 11.72 -19.88 -1.42
C LEU A 122 12.10 -19.38 -0.02
N ILE A 123 11.10 -18.90 0.71
CA ILE A 123 11.17 -18.53 2.12
C ILE A 123 10.41 -19.58 2.92
N ALA A 124 11.09 -20.39 3.69
CA ALA A 124 10.48 -21.51 4.43
C ALA A 124 10.96 -21.54 5.89
N GLY A 125 10.20 -22.21 6.76
CA GLY A 125 10.55 -22.37 8.17
C GLY A 125 9.34 -22.52 9.07
N PRO A 126 9.53 -22.68 10.39
CA PRO A 126 8.47 -22.94 11.34
C PRO A 126 7.53 -21.74 11.51
N CYS A 127 6.26 -21.99 11.87
CA CYS A 127 5.32 -20.92 12.17
C CYS A 127 5.77 -20.10 13.38
N ALA A 128 6.27 -20.75 14.41
CA ALA A 128 6.77 -20.14 15.64
C ALA A 128 8.16 -20.70 15.98
N VAL A 129 8.97 -19.89 16.64
CA VAL A 129 10.20 -20.31 17.31
C VAL A 129 9.83 -20.78 18.71
N GLU A 130 10.03 -22.07 19.00
CA GLU A 130 9.61 -22.69 20.25
C GLU A 130 10.80 -23.22 21.06
N SER A 131 11.82 -23.75 20.38
CA SER A 131 13.09 -24.17 21.00
C SER A 131 14.24 -24.10 19.99
N PHE A 132 15.47 -24.17 20.50
CA PHE A 132 16.66 -24.23 19.65
C PHE A 132 16.69 -25.52 18.82
N GLU A 133 16.35 -26.67 19.43
CA GLU A 133 16.33 -27.99 18.78
C GLU A 133 15.37 -27.98 17.59
N GLN A 134 14.17 -27.43 17.77
CA GLN A 134 13.17 -27.31 16.69
C GLN A 134 13.73 -26.48 15.53
N VAL A 135 14.19 -25.26 15.79
CA VAL A 135 14.62 -24.37 14.71
C VAL A 135 15.89 -24.84 14.03
N ASN A 136 16.81 -25.47 14.78
CA ASN A 136 18.05 -26.02 14.23
C ASN A 136 17.77 -27.24 13.32
N ALA A 137 16.88 -28.14 13.72
CA ALA A 137 16.49 -29.29 12.89
C ALA A 137 15.80 -28.83 11.59
N VAL A 138 14.99 -27.77 11.65
CA VAL A 138 14.37 -27.17 10.45
C VAL A 138 15.44 -26.50 9.57
N ALA A 139 16.36 -25.72 10.16
CA ALA A 139 17.42 -25.03 9.43
C ALA A 139 18.31 -26.01 8.66
N GLU A 140 18.69 -27.13 9.25
CA GLU A 140 19.46 -28.20 8.61
C GLU A 140 18.73 -28.74 7.36
N LYS A 141 17.45 -29.08 7.49
CA LYS A 141 16.66 -29.60 6.36
C LYS A 141 16.50 -28.56 5.24
N LEU A 142 16.30 -27.30 5.58
CA LEU A 142 16.20 -26.23 4.62
C LEU A 142 17.51 -26.06 3.82
N ALA A 143 18.64 -26.04 4.51
CA ALA A 143 19.95 -25.95 3.88
C ALA A 143 20.23 -27.12 2.92
N LEU A 144 19.94 -28.36 3.37
CA LEU A 144 20.05 -29.55 2.54
C LEU A 144 19.15 -29.53 1.30
N SER A 145 18.01 -28.81 1.38
CA SER A 145 17.08 -28.63 0.27
C SER A 145 17.43 -27.44 -0.62
N GLY A 146 18.55 -26.77 -0.39
CA GLY A 146 19.00 -25.61 -1.17
C GLY A 146 18.22 -24.30 -0.86
N VAL A 147 17.37 -24.29 0.16
CA VAL A 147 16.69 -23.06 0.61
C VAL A 147 17.71 -22.14 1.27
N LYS A 148 17.64 -20.85 0.96
CA LYS A 148 18.59 -19.83 1.46
C LYS A 148 17.98 -18.88 2.49
N ILE A 149 16.66 -18.78 2.56
CA ILE A 149 15.98 -17.85 3.47
C ILE A 149 15.08 -18.64 4.42
N MET A 150 15.41 -18.57 5.72
CA MET A 150 14.64 -19.18 6.79
C MET A 150 13.71 -18.16 7.43
N ARG A 151 12.41 -18.52 7.54
CA ARG A 151 11.45 -17.76 8.34
C ARG A 151 11.22 -18.42 9.69
N GLY A 152 10.93 -17.62 10.71
CA GLY A 152 10.46 -18.09 12.02
C GLY A 152 9.78 -16.95 12.78
N GLY A 153 8.63 -17.21 13.39
CA GLY A 153 7.93 -16.21 14.20
C GLY A 153 8.46 -16.20 15.62
N ALA A 154 9.34 -15.26 15.97
CA ALA A 154 9.80 -15.04 17.35
C ALA A 154 8.75 -14.30 18.17
N TYR A 155 8.03 -13.38 17.55
CA TYR A 155 6.84 -12.71 18.09
C TYR A 155 5.60 -13.23 17.39
N LYS A 156 4.52 -13.43 18.14
CA LYS A 156 3.27 -14.00 17.63
C LYS A 156 2.10 -13.08 17.97
N PRO A 157 1.63 -12.25 16.99
CA PRO A 157 0.41 -11.49 17.20
C PRO A 157 -0.79 -12.42 17.29
N ARG A 158 -1.45 -12.42 18.45
CA ARG A 158 -2.62 -13.26 18.72
C ARG A 158 -3.86 -12.40 18.95
N THR A 159 -5.02 -13.01 18.81
CA THR A 159 -6.31 -12.38 19.12
C THR A 159 -6.65 -12.47 20.61
N SER A 160 -6.01 -13.39 21.32
CA SER A 160 -6.15 -13.56 22.76
C SER A 160 -4.80 -13.36 23.47
N PRO A 161 -4.75 -12.61 24.58
CA PRO A 161 -3.53 -12.45 25.38
C PRO A 161 -3.11 -13.72 26.11
N TYR A 162 -3.99 -14.72 26.20
CA TYR A 162 -3.71 -16.01 26.83
C TYR A 162 -3.02 -17.02 25.91
N ASP A 163 -2.99 -16.76 24.61
CA ASP A 163 -2.30 -17.59 23.64
C ASP A 163 -0.78 -17.36 23.70
N PHE A 164 -0.02 -18.34 23.21
CA PHE A 164 1.44 -18.22 23.09
C PHE A 164 1.84 -17.00 22.25
N GLN A 165 2.50 -16.03 22.89
CA GLN A 165 2.91 -14.77 22.30
C GLN A 165 4.27 -14.83 21.56
N GLY A 166 4.92 -16.00 21.53
CA GLY A 166 6.28 -16.20 21.05
C GLY A 166 7.31 -16.05 22.17
N LEU A 167 8.55 -16.45 21.87
CA LEU A 167 9.69 -16.29 22.78
C LEU A 167 10.30 -14.89 22.76
N GLY A 168 9.75 -13.99 21.94
CA GLY A 168 10.21 -12.61 21.83
C GLY A 168 11.70 -12.53 21.43
N PHE A 169 12.44 -11.68 22.13
CA PHE A 169 13.85 -11.43 21.84
C PHE A 169 14.72 -12.69 21.95
N GLU A 170 14.43 -13.58 22.89
CA GLU A 170 15.13 -14.87 22.98
C GLU A 170 14.90 -15.73 21.74
N GLY A 171 13.66 -15.75 21.24
CA GLY A 171 13.35 -16.43 19.98
C GLY A 171 14.12 -15.89 18.78
N LEU A 172 14.41 -14.57 18.72
CA LEU A 172 15.28 -13.99 17.69
C LEU A 172 16.70 -14.56 17.75
N LYS A 173 17.27 -14.66 18.94
CA LYS A 173 18.62 -15.23 19.13
C LYS A 173 18.68 -16.69 18.72
N LEU A 174 17.70 -17.49 19.15
CA LEU A 174 17.63 -18.90 18.78
C LEU A 174 17.53 -19.09 17.26
N LEU A 175 16.66 -18.32 16.61
CA LEU A 175 16.47 -18.38 15.17
C LEU A 175 17.75 -17.97 14.41
N LYS A 176 18.40 -16.88 14.83
CA LYS A 176 19.65 -16.41 14.21
C LYS A 176 20.77 -17.41 14.40
N THR A 177 20.94 -17.95 15.61
CA THR A 177 21.97 -18.95 15.91
C THR A 177 21.80 -20.19 15.04
N ALA A 178 20.58 -20.70 14.89
CA ALA A 178 20.31 -21.85 14.03
C ALA A 178 20.56 -21.53 12.55
N ALA A 179 20.10 -20.39 12.07
CA ALA A 179 20.30 -19.96 10.69
C ALA A 179 21.78 -19.80 10.33
N ASP A 180 22.58 -19.18 11.21
CA ASP A 180 24.02 -18.97 10.98
C ASP A 180 24.81 -20.29 10.91
N ARG A 181 24.42 -21.30 11.67
CA ARG A 181 25.05 -22.64 11.59
C ARG A 181 24.90 -23.30 10.21
N HIS A 182 23.83 -22.96 9.50
CA HIS A 182 23.50 -23.55 8.22
C HIS A 182 23.56 -22.55 7.04
N ASP A 183 24.21 -21.40 7.23
CA ASP A 183 24.38 -20.32 6.26
C ASP A 183 23.05 -19.85 5.62
N LEU A 184 22.00 -19.74 6.44
CA LEU A 184 20.68 -19.24 6.06
C LEU A 184 20.51 -17.75 6.42
N ARG A 185 19.68 -17.05 5.65
CA ARG A 185 19.25 -15.68 5.93
C ARG A 185 17.96 -15.71 6.74
N VAL A 186 17.83 -14.83 7.70
CA VAL A 186 16.68 -14.80 8.63
C VAL A 186 15.67 -13.75 8.22
N ILE A 187 14.40 -14.16 8.10
CA ILE A 187 13.26 -13.26 8.04
C ILE A 187 12.32 -13.52 9.21
N THR A 188 11.95 -12.48 9.94
CA THR A 188 10.98 -12.58 11.04
C THR A 188 10.19 -11.30 11.20
N GLU A 189 9.00 -11.42 11.80
CA GLU A 189 8.11 -10.29 12.04
C GLU A 189 8.57 -9.46 13.23
N ILE A 190 8.63 -8.14 13.04
CA ILE A 190 8.81 -7.14 14.09
C ILE A 190 7.50 -6.39 14.23
N MET A 191 7.01 -6.23 15.46
CA MET A 191 5.65 -5.73 15.72
C MET A 191 5.58 -4.31 16.25
N THR A 192 6.66 -3.81 16.86
CA THR A 192 6.67 -2.50 17.52
C THR A 192 7.89 -1.67 17.12
N PRO A 193 7.77 -0.34 17.08
CA PRO A 193 8.91 0.55 16.76
C PRO A 193 10.12 0.32 17.68
N GLY A 194 9.87 0.19 18.99
CA GLY A 194 10.94 0.02 19.98
C GLY A 194 11.72 -1.30 19.88
N ALA A 195 11.18 -2.31 19.15
CA ALA A 195 11.89 -3.57 18.95
C ALA A 195 12.78 -3.57 17.70
N VAL A 196 12.69 -2.56 16.83
CA VAL A 196 13.40 -2.55 15.54
C VAL A 196 14.89 -2.58 15.75
N GLU A 197 15.46 -1.61 16.47
CA GLU A 197 16.90 -1.46 16.67
C GLU A 197 17.52 -2.71 17.30
N SER A 198 16.90 -3.24 18.36
CA SER A 198 17.38 -4.44 19.03
C SER A 198 17.32 -5.72 18.19
N ALA A 199 16.44 -5.77 17.20
CA ALA A 199 16.28 -6.91 16.30
C ALA A 199 17.28 -6.91 15.13
N LEU A 200 17.82 -5.75 14.72
CA LEU A 200 18.69 -5.62 13.53
C LEU A 200 19.85 -6.63 13.46
N PRO A 201 20.55 -6.97 14.56
CA PRO A 201 21.62 -7.95 14.52
C PRO A 201 21.17 -9.38 14.23
N TYR A 202 19.89 -9.67 14.43
CA TYR A 202 19.32 -11.01 14.37
C TYR A 202 18.46 -11.26 13.13
N VAL A 203 18.30 -10.27 12.25
CA VAL A 203 17.46 -10.39 11.04
C VAL A 203 18.22 -9.93 9.81
N ASP A 204 17.95 -10.60 8.70
CA ASP A 204 18.46 -10.18 7.38
C ASP A 204 17.35 -9.48 6.58
N ILE A 205 16.09 -9.85 6.82
CA ILE A 205 14.88 -9.20 6.26
C ILE A 205 13.90 -8.93 7.40
N ILE A 206 13.39 -7.70 7.48
CA ILE A 206 12.34 -7.36 8.43
C ILE A 206 10.98 -7.67 7.79
N GLN A 207 10.16 -8.51 8.45
CA GLN A 207 8.77 -8.67 8.06
C GLN A 207 7.88 -7.73 8.86
N VAL A 208 7.03 -6.96 8.17
CA VAL A 208 5.91 -6.23 8.77
C VAL A 208 4.65 -7.01 8.47
N GLY A 209 3.97 -7.49 9.51
CA GLY A 209 2.77 -8.31 9.40
C GLY A 209 1.56 -7.52 8.88
N ALA A 210 0.57 -8.24 8.34
CA ALA A 210 -0.62 -7.65 7.74
C ALA A 210 -1.41 -6.75 8.71
N ARG A 211 -1.45 -7.06 10.00
CA ARG A 211 -2.09 -6.24 11.04
C ARG A 211 -1.37 -4.91 11.28
N ASN A 212 -0.10 -4.82 10.94
CA ASN A 212 0.76 -3.64 11.09
C ASN A 212 1.00 -2.87 9.79
N MET A 213 0.30 -3.18 8.71
CA MET A 213 0.49 -2.48 7.43
C MET A 213 0.19 -0.99 7.49
N GLN A 214 -0.62 -0.55 8.46
CA GLN A 214 -0.98 0.85 8.72
C GLN A 214 -0.35 1.39 10.03
N ASN A 215 0.54 0.65 10.65
CA ASN A 215 1.32 1.12 11.79
C ASN A 215 2.45 2.03 11.28
N PHE A 216 2.09 3.29 10.98
CA PHE A 216 3.02 4.23 10.35
C PHE A 216 4.26 4.53 11.20
N ASP A 217 4.16 4.44 12.52
CA ASP A 217 5.32 4.65 13.40
C ASP A 217 6.30 3.47 13.27
N LEU A 218 5.81 2.23 13.20
CA LEU A 218 6.65 1.07 12.89
C LEU A 218 7.26 1.19 11.48
N LEU A 219 6.48 1.58 10.48
CA LEU A 219 6.96 1.72 9.11
C LEU A 219 8.04 2.79 8.98
N LYS A 220 7.92 3.91 9.71
CA LYS A 220 8.95 4.96 9.76
C LYS A 220 10.26 4.45 10.38
N GLU A 221 10.19 3.70 11.49
CA GLU A 221 11.39 3.14 12.13
C GLU A 221 12.05 2.08 11.25
N VAL A 222 11.28 1.18 10.65
CA VAL A 222 11.80 0.18 9.71
C VAL A 222 12.41 0.85 8.48
N GLY A 223 11.79 1.92 7.97
CA GLY A 223 12.28 2.70 6.81
C GLY A 223 13.59 3.46 7.05
N LYS A 224 14.03 3.62 8.30
CA LYS A 224 15.35 4.20 8.65
C LYS A 224 16.48 3.19 8.59
N THR A 225 16.18 1.91 8.47
CA THR A 225 17.17 0.83 8.47
C THR A 225 17.62 0.48 7.05
N ASP A 226 18.82 -0.10 6.91
CA ASP A 226 19.32 -0.63 5.64
C ASP A 226 18.86 -2.07 5.35
N LYS A 227 17.94 -2.61 6.16
CA LYS A 227 17.46 -3.98 5.96
C LYS A 227 16.33 -4.02 4.92
N PRO A 228 16.32 -5.01 4.05
CA PRO A 228 15.17 -5.31 3.20
C PRO A 228 13.90 -5.53 4.03
N VAL A 229 12.77 -5.11 3.49
CA VAL A 229 11.46 -5.19 4.18
C VAL A 229 10.49 -6.01 3.37
N LEU A 230 9.88 -7.02 4.00
CA LEU A 230 8.74 -7.74 3.49
C LEU A 230 7.46 -7.20 4.15
N LEU A 231 6.75 -6.33 3.44
CA LEU A 231 5.48 -5.78 3.89
C LEU A 231 4.33 -6.67 3.45
N LYS A 232 3.60 -7.25 4.40
CA LYS A 232 2.38 -8.01 4.14
C LYS A 232 1.18 -7.08 4.07
N ARG A 233 0.39 -7.17 2.99
CA ARG A 233 -0.86 -6.43 2.82
C ARG A 233 -1.94 -7.00 3.74
N GLY A 234 -2.90 -6.15 4.13
CA GLY A 234 -4.04 -6.54 4.95
C GLY A 234 -5.00 -7.51 4.24
N LEU A 235 -5.84 -8.18 5.03
CA LEU A 235 -6.74 -9.25 4.54
C LEU A 235 -7.75 -8.76 3.49
N SER A 236 -8.15 -7.48 3.56
CA SER A 236 -9.11 -6.85 2.64
C SER A 236 -8.45 -5.78 1.77
N ALA A 237 -7.12 -5.76 1.67
CA ALA A 237 -6.40 -4.82 0.83
C ALA A 237 -6.52 -5.22 -0.64
N THR A 238 -6.80 -4.25 -1.52
CA THR A 238 -6.75 -4.42 -2.98
C THR A 238 -5.31 -4.43 -3.48
N ILE A 239 -5.12 -4.79 -4.73
CA ILE A 239 -3.78 -4.73 -5.37
C ILE A 239 -3.42 -3.27 -5.66
N GLU A 240 -4.43 -2.43 -5.91
CA GLU A 240 -4.31 -0.99 -6.11
C GLU A 240 -4.20 -0.27 -4.77
#